data_3cdc367d9d497b27fed502f82353f98f
#
_entry.id   3cdc367d9d497b27fed502f82353f98f
#
_cell.length_a   1.000
_cell.length_b   1.000
_cell.length_c   1.000
_cell.angle_alpha   90.00
_cell.angle_beta   90.00
_cell.angle_gamma   90.00
#
_symmetry.space_group_name_H-M   'P 1'
#
loop_
_entity.id
_entity.type
_entity.pdbx_description
1 polymer ?
#
loop_
_entity_poly.entity_id
_entity_poly.type
_entity_poly.pdbx_seq_one_letter_code
_entity_poly.pdbx_strand_id
1 'polypeptide(L)' 'MTSREQEVMAFVTSGLMNKQIAADLGVSEITVKVHRGNVMRKMAAKSLADLVRMADVLGIRREKL' A
#
# COMPACT_ATOMS: atom_id res chain seq x y z
N MET A 1 11.46 -3.64 2.88
CA MET A 1 10.66 -2.83 1.93
C MET A 1 11.29 -1.47 1.74
N THR A 2 11.12 -0.91 0.56
CA THR A 2 11.58 0.45 0.29
C THR A 2 10.61 1.46 0.92
N SER A 3 11.07 2.73 1.04
CA SER A 3 10.20 3.79 1.54
C SER A 3 8.95 3.96 0.69
N ARG A 4 9.09 3.86 -0.62
CA ARG A 4 7.96 3.98 -1.54
C ARG A 4 6.96 2.85 -1.35
N GLU A 5 7.45 1.64 -1.11
CA GLU A 5 6.57 0.50 -0.85
C GLU A 5 5.83 0.65 0.47
N GLN A 6 6.48 1.19 1.49
CA GLN A 6 5.82 1.48 2.76
C GLN A 6 4.72 2.53 2.59
N GLU A 7 4.99 3.58 1.81
CA GLU A 7 3.98 4.59 1.50
C GLU A 7 2.77 3.97 0.78
N VAL A 8 3.03 3.15 -0.23
CA VAL A 8 1.96 2.48 -0.98
C VAL A 8 1.16 1.57 -0.05
N MET A 9 1.83 0.81 0.81
CA MET A 9 1.16 -0.06 1.78
C MET A 9 0.25 0.75 2.71
N ALA A 10 0.73 1.88 3.20
CA ALA A 10 -0.06 2.75 4.08
C ALA A 10 -1.30 3.28 3.36
N PHE A 11 -1.16 3.73 2.12
CA PHE A 11 -2.29 4.21 1.33
C PHE A 11 -3.32 3.12 1.04
N VAL A 12 -2.84 1.96 0.61
CA VAL A 12 -3.71 0.83 0.26
C VAL A 12 -4.49 0.35 1.47
N THR A 13 -3.83 0.22 2.61
CA THR A 13 -4.48 -0.25 3.84
C THR A 13 -5.42 0.80 4.44
N SER A 14 -5.29 2.05 4.04
CA SER A 14 -6.22 3.11 4.42
C SER A 14 -7.45 3.19 3.50
N GLY A 15 -7.54 2.31 2.51
CA GLY A 15 -8.70 2.23 1.64
C GLY A 15 -8.64 3.10 0.40
N LEU A 16 -7.49 3.66 0.07
CA LEU A 16 -7.33 4.48 -1.13
C LEU A 16 -7.24 3.60 -2.37
N MET A 17 -7.84 4.08 -3.44
CA MET A 17 -7.78 3.42 -4.74
C MET A 17 -6.47 3.77 -5.47
N ASN A 18 -6.06 2.91 -6.39
CA ASN A 18 -4.84 3.13 -7.17
C ASN A 18 -4.77 4.52 -7.80
N LYS A 19 -5.89 4.99 -8.32
CA LYS A 19 -5.96 6.32 -8.94
C LYS A 19 -5.61 7.43 -7.95
N GLN A 20 -6.14 7.31 -6.73
CA GLN A 20 -5.90 8.29 -5.67
C GLN A 20 -4.45 8.25 -5.21
N ILE A 21 -3.90 7.04 -5.06
CA ILE A 21 -2.51 6.84 -4.67
C ILE A 21 -1.59 7.42 -5.73
N ALA A 22 -1.88 7.16 -7.00
CA ALA A 22 -1.09 7.66 -8.12
C ALA A 22 -1.06 9.20 -8.12
N ALA A 23 -2.20 9.83 -7.89
CA ALA A 23 -2.29 11.29 -7.83
C ALA A 23 -1.46 11.84 -6.66
N ASP A 24 -1.54 11.23 -5.49
CA ASP A 24 -0.80 11.66 -4.30
C ASP A 24 0.70 11.50 -4.48
N LEU A 25 1.13 10.43 -5.11
CA LEU A 25 2.56 10.14 -5.29
C LEU A 25 3.15 10.77 -6.55
N GLY A 26 2.30 11.30 -7.44
CA GLY A 26 2.76 11.87 -8.69
C GLY A 26 3.28 10.83 -9.68
N VAL A 27 2.71 9.63 -9.67
CA VAL A 27 3.09 8.54 -10.57
C VAL A 27 1.86 8.00 -11.29
N SER A 28 2.06 7.09 -12.25
CA SER A 28 0.95 6.47 -12.97
C SER A 28 0.28 5.38 -12.14
N GLU A 29 -0.96 5.05 -12.49
CA GLU A 29 -1.66 3.93 -11.85
C GLU A 29 -0.95 2.60 -12.09
N ILE A 30 -0.32 2.45 -13.25
CA ILE A 30 0.46 1.24 -13.55
C ILE A 30 1.61 1.09 -12.57
N THR A 31 2.30 2.19 -12.27
CA THR A 31 3.40 2.19 -11.29
C THR A 31 2.87 1.81 -9.90
N VAL A 32 1.70 2.32 -9.51
CA VAL A 32 1.07 1.95 -8.24
C VAL A 32 0.77 0.45 -8.20
N LYS A 33 0.25 -0.10 -9.27
CA LYS A 33 -0.03 -1.55 -9.35
C LYS A 33 1.24 -2.38 -9.17
N VAL A 34 2.34 -1.94 -9.77
CA VAL A 34 3.63 -2.62 -9.62
C VAL A 34 4.08 -2.58 -8.15
N HIS A 35 3.99 -1.41 -7.52
CA HIS A 35 4.35 -1.29 -6.10
C HIS A 35 3.46 -2.14 -5.20
N ARG A 36 2.16 -2.16 -5.47
CA ARG A 36 1.23 -3.01 -4.71
C ARG A 36 1.59 -4.49 -4.84
N GLY A 37 1.86 -4.93 -6.05
CA GLY A 37 2.28 -6.31 -6.29
C GLY A 37 3.54 -6.66 -5.53
N ASN A 38 4.51 -5.75 -5.51
CA ASN A 38 5.75 -5.95 -4.76
C ASN A 38 5.50 -6.03 -3.25
N VAL A 39 4.65 -5.14 -2.73
CA VAL A 39 4.29 -5.14 -1.31
C VAL A 39 3.61 -6.46 -0.93
N MET A 40 2.60 -6.87 -1.72
CA MET A 40 1.88 -8.12 -1.45
C MET A 40 2.84 -9.30 -1.42
N ARG A 41 3.77 -9.35 -2.36
CA ARG A 41 4.75 -10.43 -2.46
C ARG A 41 5.73 -10.43 -1.30
N LYS A 42 6.27 -9.25 -0.96
CA LYS A 42 7.25 -9.12 0.12
C LYS A 42 6.63 -9.40 1.49
N MET A 43 5.39 -9.03 1.67
CA MET A 43 4.66 -9.29 2.91
C MET A 43 4.05 -10.68 2.94
N ALA A 44 4.12 -11.42 1.84
CA ALA A 44 3.47 -12.72 1.70
C ALA A 44 1.96 -12.64 2.02
N ALA A 45 1.35 -11.52 1.66
CA ALA A 45 -0.08 -11.33 1.88
C ALA A 45 -0.87 -12.01 0.77
N LYS A 46 -1.88 -12.76 1.14
CA LYS A 46 -2.73 -13.48 0.18
C LYS A 46 -3.93 -12.65 -0.25
N SER A 47 -4.27 -11.62 0.49
CA SER A 47 -5.42 -10.77 0.22
C SER A 47 -5.16 -9.39 0.79
N LEU A 48 -6.03 -8.44 0.42
CA LEU A 48 -5.95 -7.10 0.97
C LEU A 48 -6.21 -7.12 2.49
N ALA A 49 -7.10 -7.98 2.95
CA ALA A 49 -7.39 -8.13 4.38
C ALA A 49 -6.15 -8.57 5.16
N ASP A 50 -5.37 -9.51 4.59
CA ASP A 50 -4.10 -9.92 5.19
C ASP A 50 -3.13 -8.74 5.29
N LEU A 51 -3.04 -7.95 4.23
CA LEU A 51 -2.14 -6.80 4.18
C LEU A 51 -2.53 -5.76 5.24
N VAL A 52 -3.83 -5.50 5.39
CA VAL A 52 -4.33 -4.56 6.39
C VAL A 52 -3.94 -5.02 7.79
N ARG A 53 -4.10 -6.31 8.08
CA ARG A 53 -3.76 -6.89 9.37
C ARG A 53 -2.26 -6.76 9.66
N MET A 54 -1.43 -7.06 8.66
CA MET A 54 0.02 -6.93 8.78
C MET A 54 0.44 -5.49 9.01
N ALA A 55 -0.20 -4.56 8.31
CA ALA A 55 0.08 -3.14 8.47
C ALA A 55 -0.25 -2.66 9.89
N ASP A 56 -1.36 -3.13 10.46
CA ASP A 56 -1.72 -2.80 11.84
C ASP A 56 -0.67 -3.28 12.82
N VAL A 57 -0.18 -4.50 12.64
CA VAL A 57 0.85 -5.08 13.51
C VAL A 57 2.14 -4.28 13.43
N LEU A 58 2.52 -3.83 12.22
CA LEU A 58 3.75 -3.08 12.00
C LEU A 58 3.60 -1.58 12.27
N GLY A 59 2.39 -1.10 12.49
CA GLY A 59 2.14 0.32 12.64
C GLY A 59 2.30 1.10 11.34
N ILE A 60 2.26 0.43 10.20
CA ILE A 60 2.38 1.06 8.89
C ILE A 60 0.98 1.33 8.35
N ARG A 61 0.35 2.32 8.90
CA ARG A 61 -0.98 2.67 8.45
C ARG A 61 -1.17 4.17 8.52
N ARG A 62 -1.66 4.73 7.41
CA ARG A 62 -1.95 6.14 7.38
C ARG A 62 -3.26 6.40 8.11
N GLU A 63 -3.21 7.19 9.15
CA GLU A 63 -4.40 7.52 9.92
C GLU A 63 -5.31 8.44 9.15
N LYS A 64 -6.62 8.18 9.27
CA LYS A 64 -7.65 9.11 8.83
C LYS A 64 -8.13 9.89 10.03
N LEU A 65 -8.13 11.16 9.85
CA LEU A 65 -8.68 12.05 10.85
C LEU A 65 -10.16 12.32 10.57
#